data_8f8c7d451017f12cc038d7d7adbea0b2
#
_entry.id   8f8c7d451017f12cc038d7d7adbea0b2
#
_cell.length_a   1.000
_cell.length_b   1.000
_cell.length_c   1.000
_cell.angle_alpha   90.00
_cell.angle_beta   90.00
_cell.angle_gamma   90.00
#
_symmetry.space_group_name_H-M   'P 1'
#
loop_
_entity.id
_entity.type
_entity.pdbx_description
1 polymer ?
#
loop_
_entity_poly.entity_id
_entity_poly.type
_entity_poly.pdbx_seq_one_letter_code
_entity_poly.pdbx_strand_id
1 'polypeptide(L)'
;MTRTLPALVALALALSACTGPPLPPQVDAFQNLYNRSSAGVPSGAPMTLGQPVALITSENVESYIGHVKNSTEYWGKIVPSTLTNTAIIADTDPTYFSHQILTMLKRHFPTLQYVRDFREAVSSGKKGAILIDLRIKYMEPYGDRTNKVDIDAYFFDTAMNPVSKLNGHAEYKVPYAAMEVKFQRTIDEAIAELEGKINAYIR
;
A
#
# COMPACT_ATOMS: atom_id res chain seq x y z
N MET A 1 32.76 5.33 -41.25
CA MET A 1 32.37 4.57 -40.04
C MET A 1 31.46 5.39 -39.09
N THR A 2 30.32 5.95 -39.55
CA THR A 2 29.49 6.90 -38.75
C THR A 2 28.00 6.66 -38.80
N ARG A 3 27.55 5.44 -39.28
CA ARG A 3 26.09 5.16 -39.38
C ARG A 3 25.50 4.26 -38.28
N THR A 4 26.30 3.76 -37.33
CA THR A 4 25.86 2.84 -36.29
C THR A 4 25.40 3.54 -34.99
N LEU A 5 25.83 4.78 -34.77
CA LEU A 5 25.47 5.55 -33.55
C LEU A 5 23.95 5.85 -33.40
N PRO A 6 23.24 6.31 -34.48
CA PRO A 6 21.81 6.61 -34.34
C PRO A 6 20.93 5.35 -34.10
N ALA A 7 21.37 4.19 -34.62
CA ALA A 7 20.63 2.93 -34.41
C ALA A 7 20.76 2.42 -32.97
N LEU A 8 21.92 2.58 -32.35
CA LEU A 8 22.13 2.22 -30.93
C LEU A 8 21.37 3.12 -29.98
N VAL A 9 21.29 4.44 -30.27
CA VAL A 9 20.51 5.38 -29.47
C VAL A 9 19.02 5.11 -29.61
N ALA A 10 18.53 4.79 -30.79
CA ALA A 10 17.12 4.43 -31.02
C ALA A 10 16.75 3.11 -30.32
N LEU A 11 17.65 2.12 -30.29
CA LEU A 11 17.45 0.85 -29.59
C LEU A 11 17.44 1.05 -28.05
N ALA A 12 18.31 1.91 -27.51
CA ALA A 12 18.34 2.24 -26.09
C ALA A 12 17.09 2.98 -25.63
N LEU A 13 16.56 3.90 -26.47
CA LEU A 13 15.31 4.61 -26.21
C LEU A 13 14.09 3.67 -26.32
N ALA A 14 14.11 2.69 -27.22
CA ALA A 14 13.03 1.70 -27.31
C ALA A 14 13.00 0.73 -26.12
N LEU A 15 14.16 0.39 -25.55
CA LEU A 15 14.25 -0.47 -24.35
C LEU A 15 13.81 0.25 -23.08
N SER A 16 14.03 1.57 -22.98
CA SER A 16 13.57 2.36 -21.83
C SER A 16 12.06 2.63 -21.85
N ALA A 17 11.40 2.55 -23.02
CA ALA A 17 9.95 2.72 -23.14
C ALA A 17 9.14 1.50 -22.63
N CYS A 18 9.80 0.36 -22.38
CA CYS A 18 9.15 -0.87 -21.89
C CYS A 18 9.09 -0.96 -20.34
N THR A 19 9.68 -0.01 -19.62
CA THR A 19 9.58 0.03 -18.15
C THR A 19 8.41 0.96 -17.77
N GLY A 20 7.42 0.43 -17.04
CA GLY A 20 6.37 1.25 -16.45
C GLY A 20 6.92 2.34 -15.53
N PRO A 21 6.10 3.30 -15.11
CA PRO A 21 6.53 4.35 -14.17
C PRO A 21 7.10 3.70 -12.90
N PRO A 22 8.25 4.20 -12.39
CA PRO A 22 8.85 3.67 -11.18
C PRO A 22 7.93 3.89 -9.98
N LEU A 23 8.04 3.00 -8.98
CA LEU A 23 7.38 3.21 -7.70
C LEU A 23 7.88 4.52 -7.07
N PRO A 24 6.98 5.28 -6.42
CA PRO A 24 7.39 6.42 -5.64
C PRO A 24 8.28 5.98 -4.47
N PRO A 25 9.20 6.84 -4.01
CA PRO A 25 10.00 6.56 -2.83
C PRO A 25 9.09 6.35 -1.62
N GLN A 26 9.39 5.33 -0.83
CA GLN A 26 8.64 5.03 0.39
C GLN A 26 9.27 5.79 1.56
N VAL A 27 8.42 6.38 2.39
CA VAL A 27 8.80 7.15 3.56
C VAL A 27 8.42 6.42 4.85
N ASP A 28 9.09 6.75 5.95
CA ASP A 28 8.64 6.28 7.26
C ASP A 28 7.43 7.11 7.70
N ALA A 29 6.24 6.50 7.55
CA ALA A 29 4.98 7.17 7.82
C ALA A 29 4.85 7.63 9.27
N PHE A 30 5.42 6.89 10.22
CA PHE A 30 5.37 7.24 11.63
C PHE A 30 6.26 8.44 11.95
N GLN A 31 7.48 8.48 11.42
CA GLN A 31 8.39 9.62 11.60
C GLN A 31 7.84 10.88 10.94
N ASN A 32 7.30 10.78 9.74
CA ASN A 32 6.74 11.93 9.02
C ASN A 32 5.53 12.54 9.72
N LEU A 33 4.64 11.72 10.30
CA LEU A 33 3.45 12.22 10.96
C LEU A 33 3.72 12.76 12.38
N TYR A 34 4.69 12.21 13.08
CA TYR A 34 4.96 12.56 14.46
C TYR A 34 6.19 13.44 14.66
N ASN A 35 7.10 13.48 13.68
CA ASN A 35 8.40 14.20 13.80
C ASN A 35 9.11 13.91 15.13
N ARG A 36 8.93 12.70 15.67
CA ARG A 36 9.40 12.29 16.99
C ARG A 36 10.18 10.99 16.93
N SER A 37 11.31 11.05 17.59
CA SER A 37 12.22 9.94 17.87
C SER A 37 11.52 8.62 18.18
N SER A 38 12.11 7.58 17.68
CA SER A 38 11.96 6.14 17.86
C SER A 38 11.90 5.64 19.31
N ALA A 39 11.17 6.27 20.20
CA ALA A 39 10.75 5.61 21.42
C ALA A 39 9.79 4.50 21.02
N GLY A 40 10.11 3.26 21.38
CA GLY A 40 9.32 2.08 21.04
C GLY A 40 7.84 2.34 21.32
N VAL A 41 6.98 1.77 20.47
CA VAL A 41 5.52 1.91 20.62
C VAL A 41 5.14 1.49 22.05
N PRO A 42 4.60 2.39 22.89
CA PRO A 42 4.21 2.02 24.24
C PRO A 42 3.17 0.90 24.19
N SER A 43 3.31 -0.10 25.04
CA SER A 43 2.27 -1.10 25.26
C SER A 43 1.12 -0.43 26.03
N GLY A 44 0.17 0.14 25.28
CA GLY A 44 -1.04 0.75 25.83
C GLY A 44 -2.19 -0.25 25.97
N ALA A 45 -3.24 0.15 26.67
CA ALA A 45 -4.46 -0.63 26.73
C ALA A 45 -5.07 -0.80 25.33
N PRO A 46 -5.61 -1.98 24.98
CA PRO A 46 -6.24 -2.20 23.68
C PRO A 46 -7.41 -1.25 23.48
N MET A 47 -7.64 -0.85 22.21
CA MET A 47 -8.79 -0.03 21.86
C MET A 47 -10.09 -0.75 22.23
N THR A 48 -11.02 -0.03 22.85
CA THR A 48 -12.31 -0.59 23.21
C THR A 48 -13.22 -0.66 21.98
N LEU A 49 -13.82 -1.82 21.73
CA LEU A 49 -14.82 -1.99 20.67
C LEU A 49 -16.01 -1.04 20.85
N GLY A 50 -16.53 -0.51 19.74
CA GLY A 50 -17.73 0.36 19.75
C GLY A 50 -17.44 1.85 19.92
N GLN A 51 -16.20 2.27 20.15
CA GLN A 51 -15.86 3.70 20.17
C GLN A 51 -15.73 4.27 18.76
N PRO A 52 -16.03 5.58 18.55
CA PRO A 52 -15.83 6.23 17.27
C PRO A 52 -14.33 6.37 16.97
N VAL A 53 -13.85 5.62 15.97
CA VAL A 53 -12.45 5.52 15.58
C VAL A 53 -12.21 6.25 14.25
N ALA A 54 -11.11 6.99 14.17
CA ALA A 54 -10.63 7.57 12.92
C ALA A 54 -9.78 6.56 12.13
N LEU A 55 -9.91 6.55 10.81
CA LEU A 55 -8.97 5.91 9.89
C LEU A 55 -8.17 7.00 9.19
N ILE A 56 -6.85 6.90 9.28
CA ILE A 56 -5.91 7.78 8.60
C ILE A 56 -5.05 6.91 7.68
N THR A 57 -4.79 7.36 6.47
CA THR A 57 -3.84 6.73 5.55
C THR A 57 -2.52 7.48 5.53
N SER A 58 -1.42 6.74 5.38
CA SER A 58 -0.10 7.34 5.21
C SER A 58 0.09 7.92 3.82
N GLU A 59 1.13 8.73 3.66
CA GLU A 59 1.59 9.22 2.37
C GLU A 59 1.98 8.08 1.42
N ASN A 60 2.48 6.95 1.93
CA ASN A 60 2.79 5.77 1.13
C ASN A 60 1.55 5.17 0.48
N VAL A 61 0.41 5.13 1.20
CA VAL A 61 -0.87 4.65 0.65
C VAL A 61 -1.35 5.57 -0.47
N GLU A 62 -1.29 6.88 -0.26
CA GLU A 62 -1.71 7.86 -1.27
C GLU A 62 -0.79 7.81 -2.50
N SER A 63 0.51 7.71 -2.28
CA SER A 63 1.51 7.56 -3.34
C SER A 63 1.32 6.28 -4.15
N TYR A 64 0.97 5.17 -3.50
CA TYR A 64 0.63 3.92 -4.17
C TYR A 64 -0.62 4.06 -5.05
N ILE A 65 -1.70 4.64 -4.52
CA ILE A 65 -2.94 4.89 -5.28
C ILE A 65 -2.65 5.74 -6.51
N GLY A 66 -1.88 6.82 -6.35
CA GLY A 66 -1.43 7.67 -7.45
C GLY A 66 -0.58 6.92 -8.48
N HIS A 67 0.33 6.06 -8.03
CA HIS A 67 1.16 5.24 -8.91
C HIS A 67 0.32 4.26 -9.74
N VAL A 68 -0.60 3.52 -9.12
CA VAL A 68 -1.50 2.58 -9.84
C VAL A 68 -2.32 3.33 -10.88
N LYS A 69 -2.91 4.47 -10.53
CA LYS A 69 -3.66 5.32 -11.46
C LYS A 69 -2.80 5.75 -12.66
N ASN A 70 -1.62 6.31 -12.40
CA ASN A 70 -0.70 6.78 -13.44
C ASN A 70 -0.22 5.61 -14.33
N SER A 71 0.05 4.45 -13.74
CA SER A 71 0.44 3.24 -14.46
C SER A 71 -0.67 2.75 -15.38
N THR A 72 -1.91 2.73 -14.90
CA THR A 72 -3.09 2.36 -15.70
C THR A 72 -3.27 3.31 -16.90
N GLU A 73 -3.17 4.61 -16.67
CA GLU A 73 -3.26 5.61 -17.72
C GLU A 73 -2.13 5.49 -18.75
N TYR A 74 -0.90 5.23 -18.29
CA TYR A 74 0.27 5.02 -19.15
C TYR A 74 0.09 3.81 -20.06
N TRP A 75 -0.23 2.64 -19.46
CA TRP A 75 -0.42 1.41 -20.24
C TRP A 75 -1.64 1.46 -21.14
N GLY A 76 -2.73 2.11 -20.72
CA GLY A 76 -3.91 2.30 -21.54
C GLY A 76 -3.67 3.11 -22.82
N LYS A 77 -2.61 3.93 -22.86
CA LYS A 77 -2.20 4.69 -24.05
C LYS A 77 -1.29 3.88 -25.00
N ILE A 78 -0.55 2.91 -24.47
CA ILE A 78 0.47 2.17 -25.23
C ILE A 78 -0.04 0.83 -25.73
N VAL A 79 -0.87 0.16 -24.92
CA VAL A 79 -1.36 -1.20 -25.24
C VAL A 79 -2.71 -1.10 -25.95
N PRO A 80 -2.87 -1.68 -27.15
CA PRO A 80 -4.16 -1.74 -27.83
C PRO A 80 -5.23 -2.38 -26.93
N SER A 81 -6.46 -1.87 -26.98
CA SER A 81 -7.58 -2.34 -26.16
C SER A 81 -7.89 -3.85 -26.29
N THR A 82 -7.49 -4.47 -27.39
CA THR A 82 -7.60 -5.92 -27.63
C THR A 82 -6.63 -6.75 -26.81
N LEU A 83 -5.53 -6.16 -26.32
CA LEU A 83 -4.52 -6.83 -25.47
C LEU A 83 -4.64 -6.44 -24.00
N THR A 84 -5.50 -5.47 -23.67
CA THR A 84 -5.70 -4.98 -22.30
C THR A 84 -6.39 -5.98 -21.39
N ASN A 85 -6.99 -7.06 -21.93
CA ASN A 85 -7.59 -8.13 -21.14
C ASN A 85 -6.58 -9.18 -20.63
N THR A 86 -5.30 -9.03 -20.96
CA THR A 86 -4.25 -9.93 -20.47
C THR A 86 -3.48 -9.30 -19.32
N ALA A 87 -3.30 -10.05 -18.29
CA ALA A 87 -2.40 -10.02 -17.13
C ALA A 87 -1.69 -8.71 -16.68
N ILE A 88 -1.39 -7.78 -17.57
CA ILE A 88 -0.71 -6.52 -17.26
C ILE A 88 -1.65 -5.54 -16.53
N ILE A 89 -2.96 -5.75 -16.65
CA ILE A 89 -4.00 -4.82 -16.15
C ILE A 89 -4.71 -5.37 -14.90
N ALA A 90 -4.38 -6.57 -14.45
CA ALA A 90 -5.03 -7.19 -13.29
C ALA A 90 -4.87 -6.39 -11.98
N ASP A 91 -3.85 -5.51 -11.89
CA ASP A 91 -3.59 -4.66 -10.72
C ASP A 91 -3.99 -3.18 -10.97
N THR A 92 -4.99 -2.94 -11.80
CA THR A 92 -5.29 -1.58 -12.28
C THR A 92 -6.37 -0.84 -11.50
N ASP A 93 -6.97 -1.47 -10.50
CA ASP A 93 -7.91 -0.77 -9.64
C ASP A 93 -7.16 -0.02 -8.52
N PRO A 94 -6.99 1.31 -8.63
CA PRO A 94 -6.31 2.10 -7.61
C PRO A 94 -7.04 2.11 -6.27
N THR A 95 -8.32 1.70 -6.25
CA THR A 95 -9.13 1.65 -5.04
C THR A 95 -9.11 0.28 -4.36
N TYR A 96 -8.54 -0.75 -5.00
CA TYR A 96 -8.56 -2.13 -4.50
C TYR A 96 -8.06 -2.24 -3.06
N PHE A 97 -6.83 -1.79 -2.79
CA PHE A 97 -6.24 -1.83 -1.45
C PHE A 97 -7.12 -1.10 -0.43
N SER A 98 -7.52 0.13 -0.75
CA SER A 98 -8.31 0.96 0.16
C SER A 98 -9.67 0.33 0.46
N HIS A 99 -10.30 -0.31 -0.53
CA HIS A 99 -11.55 -1.01 -0.35
C HIS A 99 -11.42 -2.24 0.56
N GLN A 100 -10.40 -3.07 0.32
CA GLN A 100 -10.15 -4.29 1.09
C GLN A 100 -9.79 -3.96 2.55
N ILE A 101 -8.86 -3.03 2.77
CA ILE A 101 -8.45 -2.65 4.12
C ILE A 101 -9.60 -1.99 4.91
N LEU A 102 -10.39 -1.12 4.26
CA LEU A 102 -11.55 -0.49 4.88
C LEU A 102 -12.62 -1.51 5.23
N THR A 103 -12.90 -2.47 4.34
CA THR A 103 -13.87 -3.53 4.57
C THR A 103 -13.44 -4.42 5.74
N MET A 104 -12.18 -4.81 5.80
CA MET A 104 -11.62 -5.58 6.91
C MET A 104 -11.72 -4.81 8.23
N LEU A 105 -11.27 -3.55 8.27
CA LEU A 105 -11.29 -2.75 9.49
C LEU A 105 -12.71 -2.46 9.99
N LYS A 106 -13.69 -2.24 9.10
CA LYS A 106 -15.10 -2.02 9.49
C LYS A 106 -15.76 -3.22 10.15
N ARG A 107 -15.28 -4.45 9.89
CA ARG A 107 -15.76 -5.64 10.62
C ARG A 107 -15.42 -5.59 12.11
N HIS A 108 -14.27 -4.99 12.45
CA HIS A 108 -13.78 -4.85 13.82
C HIS A 108 -14.18 -3.52 14.47
N PHE A 109 -14.25 -2.47 13.66
CA PHE A 109 -14.54 -1.11 14.09
C PHE A 109 -15.73 -0.53 13.28
N PRO A 110 -16.99 -0.91 13.60
CA PRO A 110 -18.16 -0.50 12.80
C PRO A 110 -18.34 1.01 12.69
N THR A 111 -17.85 1.77 13.67
CA THR A 111 -17.91 3.24 13.72
C THR A 111 -16.71 3.93 13.07
N LEU A 112 -15.86 3.17 12.36
CA LEU A 112 -14.68 3.68 11.68
C LEU A 112 -15.05 4.72 10.62
N GLN A 113 -14.40 5.88 10.66
CA GLN A 113 -14.57 6.94 9.67
C GLN A 113 -13.22 7.42 9.18
N TYR A 114 -13.11 7.60 7.86
CA TYR A 114 -11.93 8.18 7.25
C TYR A 114 -11.82 9.66 7.65
N VAL A 115 -10.62 10.07 8.05
CA VAL A 115 -10.25 11.46 8.30
C VAL A 115 -8.87 11.71 7.67
N ARG A 116 -8.60 12.96 7.35
CA ARG A 116 -7.37 13.34 6.64
C ARG A 116 -6.12 13.24 7.52
N ASP A 117 -6.25 13.64 8.78
CA ASP A 117 -5.13 13.73 9.71
C ASP A 117 -5.58 13.63 11.18
N PHE A 118 -4.62 13.59 12.09
CA PHE A 118 -4.89 13.53 13.53
C PHE A 118 -5.61 14.76 14.08
N ARG A 119 -5.41 15.93 13.48
CA ARG A 119 -6.12 17.16 13.90
C ARG A 119 -7.61 17.02 13.61
N GLU A 120 -7.96 16.52 12.45
CA GLU A 120 -9.35 16.25 12.10
C GLU A 120 -9.94 15.14 12.99
N ALA A 121 -9.17 14.09 13.32
CA ALA A 121 -9.61 13.06 14.25
C ALA A 121 -10.02 13.66 15.61
N VAL A 122 -9.18 14.50 16.19
CA VAL A 122 -9.44 15.18 17.46
C VAL A 122 -10.64 16.11 17.36
N SER A 123 -10.69 16.99 16.35
CA SER A 123 -11.74 17.99 16.17
C SER A 123 -13.12 17.36 15.90
N SER A 124 -13.16 16.17 15.29
CA SER A 124 -14.39 15.41 15.07
C SER A 124 -14.78 14.50 16.24
N GLY A 125 -14.13 14.63 17.39
CA GLY A 125 -14.48 13.91 18.62
C GLY A 125 -14.20 12.40 18.58
N LYS A 126 -13.23 11.94 17.77
CA LYS A 126 -12.85 10.53 17.73
C LYS A 126 -12.19 10.11 19.04
N LYS A 127 -12.45 8.87 19.44
CA LYS A 127 -11.94 8.28 20.69
C LYS A 127 -10.72 7.39 20.47
N GLY A 128 -10.12 7.47 19.29
CA GLY A 128 -8.91 6.81 18.89
C GLY A 128 -8.72 6.92 17.39
N ALA A 129 -7.56 6.51 16.91
CA ALA A 129 -7.26 6.48 15.50
C ALA A 129 -6.50 5.21 15.10
N ILE A 130 -6.66 4.81 13.86
CA ILE A 130 -5.85 3.79 13.20
C ILE A 130 -5.18 4.47 12.02
N LEU A 131 -3.84 4.49 12.00
CA LEU A 131 -3.06 4.89 10.84
C LEU A 131 -2.63 3.65 10.09
N ILE A 132 -2.99 3.59 8.81
CA ILE A 132 -2.54 2.52 7.90
C ILE A 132 -1.39 3.02 7.05
N ASP A 133 -0.28 2.30 7.08
CA ASP A 133 0.86 2.47 6.19
C ASP A 133 1.00 1.26 5.26
N LEU A 134 1.40 1.50 4.02
CA LEU A 134 1.57 0.46 3.00
C LEU A 134 2.95 0.60 2.36
N ARG A 135 3.74 -0.46 2.44
CA ARG A 135 5.02 -0.55 1.73
C ARG A 135 4.99 -1.71 0.75
N ILE A 136 5.44 -1.43 -0.46
CA ILE A 136 5.36 -2.35 -1.58
C ILE A 136 6.72 -2.49 -2.24
N LYS A 137 7.06 -3.72 -2.60
CA LYS A 137 8.12 -4.01 -3.56
C LYS A 137 7.55 -4.88 -4.66
N TYR A 138 7.60 -4.40 -5.89
CA TYR A 138 7.32 -5.22 -7.06
C TYR A 138 8.53 -6.06 -7.44
N MET A 139 8.26 -7.21 -8.04
CA MET A 139 9.30 -8.03 -8.63
C MET A 139 10.11 -7.25 -9.69
N GLU A 140 11.38 -7.55 -9.76
CA GLU A 140 12.26 -7.06 -10.83
C GLU A 140 12.34 -8.11 -11.94
N PRO A 141 12.05 -7.76 -13.22
CA PRO A 141 12.02 -8.73 -14.32
C PRO A 141 13.33 -9.51 -14.50
N TYR A 142 14.46 -8.85 -14.23
CA TYR A 142 15.81 -9.40 -14.39
C TYR A 142 16.57 -9.57 -13.06
N GLY A 143 15.89 -9.41 -11.93
CA GLY A 143 16.49 -9.45 -10.59
C GLY A 143 15.67 -10.30 -9.62
N ASP A 144 15.32 -9.71 -8.46
CA ASP A 144 14.49 -10.35 -7.45
C ASP A 144 13.03 -10.44 -7.93
N ARG A 145 12.61 -11.66 -8.23
CA ARG A 145 11.26 -11.95 -8.71
C ARG A 145 10.23 -12.10 -7.59
N THR A 146 10.40 -11.36 -6.52
CA THR A 146 9.51 -11.43 -5.37
C THR A 146 8.70 -10.15 -5.24
N ASN A 147 7.38 -10.26 -5.29
CA ASN A 147 6.46 -9.22 -4.84
C ASN A 147 6.39 -9.27 -3.32
N LYS A 148 6.46 -8.10 -2.67
CA LYS A 148 6.31 -7.97 -1.23
C LYS A 148 5.32 -6.88 -0.89
N VAL A 149 4.50 -7.15 0.13
CA VAL A 149 3.55 -6.20 0.70
C VAL A 149 3.70 -6.21 2.21
N ASP A 150 3.95 -5.06 2.79
CA ASP A 150 3.94 -4.80 4.23
C ASP A 150 2.86 -3.78 4.55
N ILE A 151 1.95 -4.11 5.44
CA ILE A 151 0.88 -3.24 5.92
C ILE A 151 1.09 -3.03 7.41
N ASP A 152 1.41 -1.82 7.82
CA ASP A 152 1.50 -1.45 9.22
C ASP A 152 0.22 -0.73 9.67
N ALA A 153 -0.41 -1.22 10.74
CA ALA A 153 -1.52 -0.57 11.41
C ALA A 153 -1.06 -0.05 12.78
N TYR A 154 -1.00 1.27 12.92
CA TYR A 154 -0.68 1.94 14.17
C TYR A 154 -1.97 2.36 14.87
N PHE A 155 -2.12 1.98 16.13
CA PHE A 155 -3.29 2.29 16.94
C PHE A 155 -2.95 3.42 17.91
N PHE A 156 -3.89 4.35 18.06
CA PHE A 156 -3.75 5.55 18.88
C PHE A 156 -4.92 5.68 19.85
N ASP A 157 -4.62 6.11 21.08
CA ASP A 157 -5.62 6.39 22.12
C ASP A 157 -6.39 7.69 21.88
N THR A 158 -7.23 8.08 22.83
CA THR A 158 -8.04 9.30 22.78
C THR A 158 -7.21 10.59 22.76
N ALA A 159 -5.99 10.56 23.26
CA ALA A 159 -5.03 11.65 23.23
C ALA A 159 -4.10 11.62 22.02
N MET A 160 -4.37 10.68 21.09
CA MET A 160 -3.56 10.42 19.90
C MET A 160 -2.11 9.99 20.23
N ASN A 161 -1.92 9.34 21.35
CA ASN A 161 -0.65 8.67 21.65
C ASN A 161 -0.66 7.27 21.01
N PRO A 162 0.47 6.81 20.45
CA PRO A 162 0.56 5.47 19.91
C PRO A 162 0.48 4.43 21.03
N VAL A 163 -0.40 3.44 20.90
CA VAL A 163 -0.61 2.38 21.91
C VAL A 163 -0.24 1.01 21.39
N SER A 164 -0.26 0.79 20.08
CA SER A 164 0.14 -0.49 19.48
C SER A 164 0.49 -0.32 18.01
N LYS A 165 1.27 -1.28 17.50
CA LYS A 165 1.55 -1.47 16.09
C LYS A 165 1.33 -2.94 15.73
N LEU A 166 0.51 -3.20 14.72
CA LEU A 166 0.34 -4.52 14.13
C LEU A 166 0.79 -4.47 12.67
N ASN A 167 1.36 -5.56 12.19
CA ASN A 167 1.87 -5.66 10.83
C ASN A 167 1.25 -6.86 10.13
N GLY A 168 0.84 -6.68 8.87
CA GLY A 168 0.53 -7.74 7.94
C GLY A 168 1.61 -7.80 6.86
N HIS A 169 2.13 -8.99 6.57
CA HIS A 169 3.20 -9.20 5.62
C HIS A 169 2.85 -10.33 4.66
N ALA A 170 3.17 -10.15 3.38
CA ALA A 170 3.12 -11.23 2.40
C ALA A 170 4.19 -11.08 1.34
N GLU A 171 4.69 -12.22 0.89
CA GLU A 171 5.66 -12.33 -0.20
C GLU A 171 5.19 -13.37 -1.21
N TYR A 172 5.27 -13.03 -2.49
CA TYR A 172 4.97 -13.95 -3.57
C TYR A 172 6.11 -13.98 -4.58
N LYS A 173 6.76 -15.15 -4.69
CA LYS A 173 7.80 -15.37 -5.71
C LYS A 173 7.15 -15.70 -7.04
N VAL A 174 7.31 -14.81 -8.02
CA VAL A 174 6.74 -14.95 -9.36
C VAL A 174 7.55 -15.96 -10.17
N PRO A 175 6.97 -17.09 -10.65
CA PRO A 175 7.68 -18.05 -11.50
C PRO A 175 8.11 -17.43 -12.82
N TYR A 176 9.20 -17.91 -13.41
CA TYR A 176 9.70 -17.42 -14.70
C TYR A 176 8.71 -17.60 -15.86
N ALA A 177 7.89 -18.63 -15.80
CA ALA A 177 6.87 -18.91 -16.81
C ALA A 177 5.51 -18.24 -16.53
N ALA A 178 5.37 -17.46 -15.45
CA ALA A 178 4.12 -16.83 -15.13
C ALA A 178 3.87 -15.64 -16.05
N MET A 179 2.75 -15.68 -16.76
CA MET A 179 2.23 -14.55 -17.53
C MET A 179 1.45 -13.57 -16.66
N GLU A 180 0.98 -14.00 -15.48
CA GLU A 180 0.15 -13.23 -14.56
C GLU A 180 0.92 -12.92 -13.29
N VAL A 181 1.02 -11.64 -12.96
CA VAL A 181 1.59 -11.16 -11.70
C VAL A 181 0.44 -11.04 -10.70
N LYS A 182 0.30 -12.00 -9.79
CA LYS A 182 -0.77 -12.02 -8.78
C LYS A 182 -0.47 -11.06 -7.62
N PHE A 183 -0.33 -9.77 -7.92
CA PHE A 183 -0.02 -8.78 -6.90
C PHE A 183 -1.19 -8.56 -5.93
N GLN A 184 -2.44 -8.53 -6.44
CA GLN A 184 -3.64 -8.45 -5.60
C GLN A 184 -3.69 -9.57 -4.57
N ARG A 185 -3.32 -10.80 -4.94
CA ARG A 185 -3.23 -11.91 -3.99
C ARG A 185 -2.23 -11.62 -2.86
N THR A 186 -1.10 -11.00 -3.16
CA THR A 186 -0.11 -10.63 -2.13
C THR A 186 -0.68 -9.58 -1.17
N ILE A 187 -1.48 -8.64 -1.68
CA ILE A 187 -2.23 -7.67 -0.86
C ILE A 187 -3.22 -8.41 0.04
N ASP A 188 -4.02 -9.32 -0.51
CA ASP A 188 -5.03 -10.06 0.24
C ASP A 188 -4.42 -10.92 1.36
N GLU A 189 -3.30 -11.58 1.08
CA GLU A 189 -2.57 -12.38 2.06
C GLU A 189 -2.01 -11.50 3.19
N ALA A 190 -1.46 -10.30 2.87
CA ALA A 190 -0.99 -9.35 3.88
C ALA A 190 -2.14 -8.79 4.74
N ILE A 191 -3.29 -8.50 4.13
CA ILE A 191 -4.51 -8.05 4.85
C ILE A 191 -5.03 -9.17 5.76
N ALA A 192 -5.06 -10.42 5.30
CA ALA A 192 -5.52 -11.54 6.09
C ALA A 192 -4.60 -11.80 7.31
N GLU A 193 -3.28 -11.67 7.14
CA GLU A 193 -2.35 -11.76 8.26
C GLU A 193 -2.58 -10.63 9.28
N LEU A 194 -2.74 -9.39 8.81
CA LEU A 194 -3.06 -8.25 9.68
C LEU A 194 -4.37 -8.47 10.43
N GLU A 195 -5.42 -8.95 9.76
CA GLU A 195 -6.71 -9.25 10.37
C GLU A 195 -6.59 -10.30 11.49
N GLY A 196 -5.81 -11.36 11.26
CA GLY A 196 -5.52 -12.37 12.29
C GLY A 196 -4.90 -11.77 13.56
N LYS A 197 -3.98 -10.80 13.40
CA LYS A 197 -3.34 -10.08 14.51
C LYS A 197 -4.30 -9.10 15.19
N ILE A 198 -5.16 -8.42 14.42
CA ILE A 198 -6.21 -7.56 14.98
C ILE A 198 -7.18 -8.38 15.82
N ASN A 199 -7.63 -9.53 15.35
CA ASN A 199 -8.49 -10.45 16.10
C ASN A 199 -7.88 -10.87 17.45
N ALA A 200 -6.57 -11.09 17.49
CA ALA A 200 -5.88 -11.44 18.73
C ALA A 200 -5.70 -10.25 19.67
N TYR A 201 -5.63 -9.03 19.13
CA TYR A 201 -5.41 -7.79 19.88
C TYR A 201 -6.68 -7.25 20.55
N ILE A 202 -7.83 -7.38 19.88
CA ILE A 202 -9.13 -6.79 20.30
C ILE A 202 -9.86 -7.65 21.37
N ARG A 203 -9.30 -8.73 21.84
CA ARG A 203 -9.93 -9.64 22.83
C ARG A 203 -10.21 -9.00 24.18
#